data_685a2f8d32c1d4da9b4946338f67e97e
#
_entry.id   685a2f8d32c1d4da9b4946338f67e97e
#
_cell.length_a   1.000
_cell.length_b   1.000
_cell.length_c   1.000
_cell.angle_alpha   90.00
_cell.angle_beta   90.00
_cell.angle_gamma   90.00
#
_symmetry.space_group_name_H-M   'P 1'
#
loop_
_entity.id
_entity.type
_entity.pdbx_description
1 polymer ?
#
loop_
_entity_poly.entity_id
_entity_poly.type
_entity_poly.pdbx_seq_one_letter_code
_entity_poly.pdbx_strand_id
1 'polypeptide(L)'
;CIISSFFLLVSVMSWWLRSYLLAQQHKMGKHVAWAFLAAIWLFLVLGLFRPFLMGSWSEAVPYGIFPHLDWTTAFSIRYGNLYYNPFHCLSIVFLYGSVLLFAMHGATILATTRFGGDRELEQIYDRGTASERAALFWRWTMGFNATMEGIHRWAWWFAVLTPITGGIGILLTGTVVDNWFIWAQEHYFAPMYDGSYGYESYGSYEAFIGQEN
;
A
#
# COMPACT_ATOMS: atom_id res chain seq x y z
N CYS A 1 -17.41 14.30 -12.42
CA CYS A 1 -16.15 13.75 -11.86
C CYS A 1 -15.14 14.83 -11.47
N ILE A 2 -14.80 15.81 -12.34
CA ILE A 2 -13.79 16.84 -12.04
C ILE A 2 -14.14 17.66 -10.77
N ILE A 3 -15.38 18.11 -10.66
CA ILE A 3 -15.86 18.88 -9.50
C ILE A 3 -15.76 18.03 -8.21
N SER A 4 -16.18 16.79 -8.26
CA SER A 4 -16.08 15.87 -7.11
C SER A 4 -14.63 15.62 -6.70
N SER A 5 -13.73 15.43 -7.67
CA SER A 5 -12.29 15.26 -7.44
C SER A 5 -11.68 16.52 -6.79
N PHE A 6 -12.08 17.69 -7.26
CA PHE A 6 -11.61 18.96 -6.70
C PHE A 6 -12.02 19.09 -5.23
N PHE A 7 -13.28 18.86 -4.91
CA PHE A 7 -13.75 18.95 -3.52
C PHE A 7 -13.12 17.87 -2.62
N LEU A 8 -12.92 16.66 -3.12
CA LEU A 8 -12.25 15.60 -2.37
C LEU A 8 -10.79 15.99 -2.07
N LEU A 9 -10.07 16.50 -3.07
CA LEU A 9 -8.69 16.96 -2.90
C LEU A 9 -8.61 18.12 -1.89
N VAL A 10 -9.48 19.11 -2.03
CA VAL A 10 -9.54 20.25 -1.09
C VAL A 10 -9.83 19.79 0.33
N SER A 11 -10.74 18.83 0.49
CA SER A 11 -11.06 18.25 1.80
C SER A 11 -9.84 17.56 2.42
N VAL A 12 -9.17 16.69 1.69
CA VAL A 12 -7.99 15.97 2.19
C VAL A 12 -6.83 16.94 2.48
N MET A 13 -6.60 17.91 1.63
CA MET A 13 -5.58 18.95 1.87
C MET A 13 -5.89 19.81 3.10
N SER A 14 -7.17 20.12 3.32
CA SER A 14 -7.61 20.84 4.52
C SER A 14 -7.30 20.05 5.80
N TRP A 15 -7.56 18.74 5.79
CA TRP A 15 -7.22 17.87 6.90
C TRP A 15 -5.71 17.72 7.10
N TRP A 16 -4.95 17.65 6.02
CA TRP A 16 -3.49 17.70 6.10
C TRP A 16 -3.01 18.96 6.80
N LEU A 17 -3.44 20.13 6.33
CA LEU A 17 -3.03 21.42 6.90
C LEU A 17 -3.45 21.54 8.37
N ARG A 18 -4.68 21.17 8.69
CA ARG A 18 -5.17 21.16 10.06
C ARG A 18 -4.35 20.26 10.97
N SER A 19 -4.04 19.04 10.52
CA SER A 19 -3.21 18.09 11.27
C SER A 19 -1.81 18.65 11.50
N TYR A 20 -1.21 19.28 10.50
CA TYR A 20 0.10 19.92 10.60
C TYR A 20 0.09 21.04 11.62
N LEU A 21 -0.85 21.98 11.53
CA LEU A 21 -0.94 23.13 12.42
C LEU A 21 -1.24 22.74 13.87
N LEU A 22 -2.12 21.77 14.09
CA LEU A 22 -2.41 21.28 15.45
C LEU A 22 -1.21 20.57 16.06
N ALA A 23 -0.50 19.75 15.29
CA ALA A 23 0.73 19.11 15.76
C ALA A 23 1.79 20.15 16.14
N GLN A 24 1.94 21.20 15.35
CA GLN A 24 2.85 22.30 15.65
C GLN A 24 2.42 23.06 16.92
N GLN A 25 1.14 23.39 17.05
CA GLN A 25 0.58 24.08 18.21
C GLN A 25 0.81 23.30 19.52
N HIS A 26 0.61 21.99 19.49
CA HIS A 26 0.75 21.12 20.65
C HIS A 26 2.16 20.53 20.82
N LYS A 27 3.13 20.97 20.00
CA LYS A 27 4.51 20.49 20.01
C LYS A 27 4.62 18.95 19.89
N MET A 28 3.73 18.38 19.09
CA MET A 28 3.68 16.94 18.78
C MET A 28 4.34 16.65 17.44
N GLY A 29 4.68 15.39 17.21
CA GLY A 29 5.18 14.91 15.92
C GLY A 29 4.14 15.09 14.80
N LYS A 30 4.63 15.26 13.57
CA LYS A 30 3.81 15.54 12.39
C LYS A 30 3.49 14.29 11.56
N HIS A 31 3.59 13.12 12.16
CA HIS A 31 3.39 11.84 11.46
C HIS A 31 1.97 11.66 10.90
N VAL A 32 0.94 12.24 11.53
CA VAL A 32 -0.42 12.24 10.98
C VAL A 32 -0.50 13.09 9.72
N ALA A 33 0.14 14.26 9.68
CA ALA A 33 0.22 15.09 8.49
C ALA A 33 0.96 14.36 7.35
N TRP A 34 2.04 13.65 7.63
CA TRP A 34 2.74 12.82 6.65
C TRP A 34 1.87 11.70 6.09
N ALA A 35 1.01 11.10 6.91
CA ALA A 35 0.06 10.10 6.45
C ALA A 35 -0.96 10.68 5.46
N PHE A 36 -1.47 11.87 5.71
CA PHE A 36 -2.32 12.60 4.74
C PHE A 36 -1.58 12.91 3.44
N LEU A 37 -0.31 13.31 3.51
CA LEU A 37 0.49 13.54 2.30
C LEU A 37 0.68 12.26 1.48
N ALA A 38 0.86 11.12 2.11
CA ALA A 38 0.93 9.85 1.41
C ALA A 38 -0.37 9.53 0.66
N ALA A 39 -1.53 9.78 1.27
CA ALA A 39 -2.83 9.64 0.62
C ALA A 39 -3.00 10.63 -0.54
N ILE A 40 -2.59 11.88 -0.37
CA ILE A 40 -2.61 12.91 -1.42
C ILE A 40 -1.72 12.49 -2.60
N TRP A 41 -0.56 11.92 -2.36
CA TRP A 41 0.32 11.38 -3.39
C TRP A 41 -0.40 10.39 -4.31
N LEU A 42 -1.04 9.37 -3.73
CA LEU A 42 -1.79 8.38 -4.53
C LEU A 42 -2.91 9.04 -5.33
N PHE A 43 -3.66 9.93 -4.70
CA PHE A 43 -4.75 10.67 -5.34
C PHE A 43 -4.26 11.49 -6.54
N LEU A 44 -3.14 12.20 -6.38
CA LEU A 44 -2.55 13.00 -7.45
C LEU A 44 -1.97 12.13 -8.57
N VAL A 45 -1.37 10.99 -8.26
CA VAL A 45 -0.90 10.05 -9.26
C VAL A 45 -2.04 9.56 -10.13
N LEU A 46 -3.14 9.11 -9.52
CA LEU A 46 -4.27 8.53 -10.23
C LEU A 46 -5.06 9.55 -11.06
N GLY A 47 -5.16 10.79 -10.59
CA GLY A 47 -5.99 11.81 -11.22
C GLY A 47 -5.24 12.88 -12.01
N LEU A 48 -3.95 13.05 -11.79
CA LEU A 48 -3.18 14.13 -12.38
C LEU A 48 -1.87 13.67 -13.00
N PHE A 49 -0.96 13.11 -12.23
CA PHE A 49 0.41 12.90 -12.69
C PHE A 49 0.49 11.85 -13.80
N ARG A 50 -0.11 10.68 -13.61
CA ARG A 50 -0.09 9.66 -14.63
C ARG A 50 -0.88 10.05 -15.88
N PRO A 51 -2.12 10.55 -15.81
CA PRO A 51 -2.85 11.05 -16.95
C PRO A 51 -2.07 12.12 -17.74
N PHE A 52 -1.41 13.05 -17.04
CA PHE A 52 -0.57 14.07 -17.67
C PHE A 52 0.61 13.46 -18.43
N LEU A 53 1.34 12.53 -17.81
CA LEU A 53 2.46 11.84 -18.44
C LEU A 53 2.03 10.97 -19.63
N MET A 54 0.87 10.34 -19.54
CA MET A 54 0.28 9.54 -20.61
C MET A 54 -0.33 10.39 -21.75
N GLY A 55 -0.44 11.70 -21.54
CA GLY A 55 -0.95 12.63 -22.55
C GLY A 55 -2.47 12.64 -22.72
N SER A 56 -3.23 12.03 -21.82
CA SER A 56 -4.70 11.99 -21.88
C SER A 56 -5.36 11.93 -20.50
N TRP A 57 -6.35 12.81 -20.29
CA TRP A 57 -7.17 12.79 -19.08
C TRP A 57 -8.09 11.57 -19.01
N SER A 58 -8.28 10.86 -20.11
CA SER A 58 -9.03 9.60 -20.15
C SER A 58 -8.33 8.45 -19.41
N GLU A 59 -7.04 8.59 -19.12
CA GLU A 59 -6.26 7.61 -18.33
C GLU A 59 -6.52 7.72 -16.81
N ALA A 60 -7.28 8.73 -16.37
CA ALA A 60 -7.65 8.86 -14.96
C ALA A 60 -8.62 7.76 -14.53
N VAL A 61 -8.47 7.32 -13.27
CA VAL A 61 -9.37 6.33 -12.68
C VAL A 61 -10.80 6.88 -12.65
N PRO A 62 -11.78 6.17 -13.19
CA PRO A 62 -13.18 6.61 -13.14
C PRO A 62 -13.76 6.47 -11.73
N TYR A 63 -14.75 7.32 -11.43
CA TYR A 63 -15.51 7.22 -10.20
C TYR A 63 -16.74 6.33 -10.39
N GLY A 64 -17.09 5.61 -9.34
CA GLY A 64 -18.18 4.67 -9.29
C GLY A 64 -17.69 3.24 -9.11
N ILE A 65 -18.52 2.39 -8.51
CA ILE A 65 -18.12 1.02 -8.16
C ILE A 65 -17.84 0.21 -9.42
N PHE A 66 -18.80 0.11 -10.34
CA PHE A 66 -18.64 -0.70 -11.55
C PHE A 66 -17.61 -0.10 -12.53
N PRO A 67 -17.65 1.19 -12.86
CA PRO A 67 -16.61 1.79 -13.70
C PRO A 67 -15.21 1.63 -13.15
N HIS A 68 -15.02 1.74 -11.84
CA HIS A 68 -13.73 1.52 -11.20
C HIS A 68 -13.26 0.07 -11.34
N LEU A 69 -14.15 -0.91 -11.13
CA LEU A 69 -13.81 -2.33 -11.29
C LEU A 69 -13.49 -2.68 -12.75
N ASP A 70 -14.28 -2.20 -13.69
CA ASP A 70 -14.04 -2.39 -15.12
C ASP A 70 -12.71 -1.79 -15.56
N TRP A 71 -12.42 -0.58 -15.09
CA TRP A 71 -11.14 0.09 -15.34
C TRP A 71 -9.97 -0.72 -14.76
N THR A 72 -10.09 -1.22 -13.54
CA THR A 72 -9.04 -2.01 -12.88
C THR A 72 -8.72 -3.28 -13.65
N THR A 73 -9.74 -3.99 -14.12
CA THR A 73 -9.57 -5.21 -14.92
C THR A 73 -8.91 -4.90 -16.27
N ALA A 74 -9.43 -3.91 -17.00
CA ALA A 74 -8.88 -3.51 -18.29
C ALA A 74 -7.44 -3.00 -18.18
N PHE A 75 -7.14 -2.24 -17.15
CA PHE A 75 -5.79 -1.75 -16.85
C PHE A 75 -4.81 -2.90 -16.61
N SER A 76 -5.18 -3.86 -15.78
CA SER A 76 -4.36 -5.03 -15.51
C SER A 76 -4.08 -5.84 -16.77
N ILE A 77 -5.08 -6.09 -17.59
CA ILE A 77 -4.94 -6.84 -18.85
C ILE A 77 -4.03 -6.07 -19.81
N ARG A 78 -4.26 -4.78 -19.99
CA ARG A 78 -3.49 -3.94 -20.95
C ARG A 78 -2.00 -3.92 -20.63
N TYR A 79 -1.62 -3.92 -19.37
CA TYR A 79 -0.23 -3.78 -18.93
C TYR A 79 0.41 -5.07 -18.43
N GLY A 80 -0.07 -6.22 -18.88
CA GLY A 80 0.57 -7.52 -18.66
C GLY A 80 0.36 -8.10 -17.26
N ASN A 81 -0.73 -7.76 -16.60
CA ASN A 81 -1.13 -8.21 -15.28
C ASN A 81 -0.30 -7.58 -14.13
N LEU A 82 -0.96 -6.80 -13.28
CA LEU A 82 -0.35 -6.15 -12.12
C LEU A 82 0.15 -7.13 -11.04
N TYR A 83 -0.20 -8.39 -11.13
CA TYR A 83 0.40 -9.44 -10.31
C TYR A 83 1.94 -9.43 -10.40
N TYR A 84 2.47 -9.11 -11.58
CA TYR A 84 3.91 -9.04 -11.83
C TYR A 84 4.53 -7.67 -11.52
N ASN A 85 3.72 -6.67 -11.15
CA ASN A 85 4.21 -5.36 -10.73
C ASN A 85 4.69 -5.44 -9.27
N PRO A 86 6.00 -5.31 -8.99
CA PRO A 86 6.53 -5.46 -7.64
C PRO A 86 6.01 -4.40 -6.67
N PHE A 87 5.75 -3.18 -7.14
CA PHE A 87 5.19 -2.12 -6.30
C PHE A 87 3.73 -2.37 -5.94
N HIS A 88 2.95 -2.93 -6.86
CA HIS A 88 1.60 -3.37 -6.57
C HIS A 88 1.59 -4.50 -5.54
N CYS A 89 2.48 -5.48 -5.67
CA CYS A 89 2.63 -6.55 -4.68
C CYS A 89 3.02 -6.01 -3.30
N LEU A 90 3.98 -5.08 -3.23
CA LEU A 90 4.36 -4.42 -1.98
C LEU A 90 3.20 -3.63 -1.37
N SER A 91 2.45 -2.91 -2.19
CA SER A 91 1.26 -2.17 -1.76
C SER A 91 0.21 -3.08 -1.12
N ILE A 92 -0.03 -4.25 -1.71
CA ILE A 92 -0.93 -5.26 -1.14
C ILE A 92 -0.40 -5.78 0.20
N VAL A 93 0.88 -6.10 0.29
CA VAL A 93 1.51 -6.57 1.54
C VAL A 93 1.38 -5.52 2.63
N PHE A 94 1.63 -4.25 2.34
CA PHE A 94 1.48 -3.18 3.32
C PHE A 94 0.01 -2.95 3.70
N LEU A 95 -0.91 -3.01 2.74
CA LEU A 95 -2.33 -2.88 3.02
C LEU A 95 -2.84 -3.98 3.94
N TYR A 96 -2.60 -5.24 3.59
CA TYR A 96 -3.02 -6.36 4.43
C TYR A 96 -2.26 -6.41 5.75
N GLY A 97 -1.00 -6.04 5.75
CA GLY A 97 -0.22 -5.87 6.97
C GLY A 97 -0.80 -4.81 7.90
N SER A 98 -1.27 -3.68 7.37
CA SER A 98 -1.97 -2.65 8.15
C SER A 98 -3.24 -3.18 8.81
N VAL A 99 -4.06 -3.92 8.06
CA VAL A 99 -5.29 -4.52 8.60
C VAL A 99 -4.96 -5.56 9.67
N LEU A 100 -3.97 -6.39 9.42
CA LEU A 100 -3.51 -7.41 10.39
C LEU A 100 -3.00 -6.77 11.67
N LEU A 101 -2.15 -5.76 11.58
CA LEU A 101 -1.63 -5.03 12.74
C LEU A 101 -2.74 -4.34 13.53
N PHE A 102 -3.70 -3.75 12.85
CA PHE A 102 -4.87 -3.15 13.51
C PHE A 102 -5.65 -4.19 14.31
N ALA A 103 -5.95 -5.33 13.69
CA ALA A 103 -6.67 -6.41 14.33
C ALA A 103 -5.89 -7.03 15.51
N MET A 104 -4.59 -7.27 15.33
CA MET A 104 -3.72 -7.84 16.37
C MET A 104 -3.52 -6.86 17.53
N HIS A 105 -3.39 -5.57 17.26
CA HIS A 105 -3.28 -4.55 18.29
C HIS A 105 -4.56 -4.48 19.13
N GLY A 106 -5.72 -4.41 18.49
CA GLY A 106 -7.01 -4.44 19.18
C GLY A 106 -7.21 -5.71 19.99
N ALA A 107 -6.89 -6.87 19.44
CA ALA A 107 -6.98 -8.16 20.15
C ALA A 107 -6.03 -8.22 21.35
N THR A 108 -4.82 -7.68 21.23
CA THR A 108 -3.85 -7.62 22.33
C THR A 108 -4.36 -6.74 23.47
N ILE A 109 -4.92 -5.57 23.16
CA ILE A 109 -5.53 -4.68 24.16
C ILE A 109 -6.69 -5.38 24.86
N LEU A 110 -7.60 -6.00 24.13
CA LEU A 110 -8.72 -6.73 24.70
C LEU A 110 -8.26 -7.89 25.60
N ALA A 111 -7.27 -8.65 25.17
CA ALA A 111 -6.73 -9.78 25.94
C ALA A 111 -6.01 -9.35 27.23
N THR A 112 -5.46 -8.15 27.24
CA THR A 112 -4.69 -7.62 28.39
C THR A 112 -5.43 -6.58 29.22
N THR A 113 -6.69 -6.28 28.90
CA THR A 113 -7.49 -5.24 29.58
C THR A 113 -7.56 -5.44 31.10
N ARG A 114 -7.78 -6.67 31.56
CA ARG A 114 -7.82 -6.96 33.01
C ARG A 114 -6.47 -6.77 33.70
N PHE A 115 -5.39 -6.59 32.96
CA PHE A 115 -4.04 -6.31 33.48
C PHE A 115 -3.59 -4.87 33.19
N GLY A 116 -4.49 -4.01 32.74
CA GLY A 116 -4.23 -2.60 32.42
C GLY A 116 -3.84 -2.30 30.97
N GLY A 117 -4.02 -3.24 30.04
CA GLY A 117 -3.64 -3.06 28.63
C GLY A 117 -4.43 -1.99 27.88
N ASP A 118 -5.62 -1.64 28.35
CA ASP A 118 -6.48 -0.58 27.83
C ASP A 118 -6.06 0.84 28.26
N ARG A 119 -5.04 0.97 29.11
CA ARG A 119 -4.59 2.26 29.64
C ARG A 119 -3.38 2.84 28.91
N GLU A 120 -3.28 2.65 27.64
CA GLU A 120 -2.14 3.13 26.86
C GLU A 120 -1.90 4.64 26.94
N LEU A 121 -2.96 5.42 27.08
CA LEU A 121 -2.90 6.87 27.13
C LEU A 121 -2.63 7.43 28.53
N GLU A 122 -2.67 6.61 29.55
CA GLU A 122 -2.38 7.07 30.89
C GLU A 122 -0.87 7.26 31.09
N GLN A 123 -0.47 8.46 31.48
CA GLN A 123 0.94 8.81 31.67
C GLN A 123 1.47 8.46 33.06
N ILE A 124 0.57 8.39 34.04
CA ILE A 124 0.96 8.11 35.42
C ILE A 124 0.28 6.85 35.87
N TYR A 125 1.12 5.76 35.91
CA TYR A 125 0.46 4.66 36.32
C TYR A 125 1.21 3.42 36.34
N ASP A 126 0.73 2.49 37.14
CA ASP A 126 1.07 1.10 37.04
C ASP A 126 0.19 0.40 36.00
N ARG A 127 0.77 0.04 34.87
CA ARG A 127 0.06 -0.77 33.85
C ARG A 127 0.00 -2.23 34.24
N GLY A 128 0.46 -2.56 35.44
CA GLY A 128 0.55 -3.93 35.87
C GLY A 128 1.45 -4.73 34.91
N THR A 129 1.05 -5.95 34.61
CA THR A 129 1.81 -6.86 33.73
C THR A 129 1.32 -6.85 32.25
N ALA A 130 0.52 -5.87 31.86
CA ALA A 130 -0.08 -5.84 30.52
C ALA A 130 0.97 -5.79 29.40
N SER A 131 2.00 -4.95 29.55
CA SER A 131 3.07 -4.83 28.53
C SER A 131 3.87 -6.12 28.38
N GLU A 132 4.17 -6.79 29.47
CA GLU A 132 4.89 -8.07 29.45
C GLU A 132 4.05 -9.19 28.82
N ARG A 133 2.77 -9.24 29.13
CA ARG A 133 1.85 -10.20 28.54
C ARG A 133 1.61 -9.96 27.07
N ALA A 134 1.49 -8.71 26.65
CA ALA A 134 1.40 -8.32 25.25
C ALA A 134 2.69 -8.70 24.49
N ALA A 135 3.87 -8.44 25.07
CA ALA A 135 5.15 -8.83 24.48
C ALA A 135 5.27 -10.34 24.29
N LEU A 136 4.82 -11.13 25.27
CA LEU A 136 4.79 -12.60 25.16
C LEU A 136 3.83 -13.06 24.05
N PHE A 137 2.65 -12.49 23.95
CA PHE A 137 1.69 -12.82 22.90
C PHE A 137 2.30 -12.58 21.50
N TRP A 138 2.96 -11.44 21.29
CA TRP A 138 3.63 -11.13 20.04
C TRP A 138 4.81 -12.03 19.75
N ARG A 139 5.60 -12.36 20.78
CA ARG A 139 6.71 -13.32 20.63
C ARG A 139 6.23 -14.70 20.21
N TRP A 140 5.10 -15.16 20.74
CA TRP A 140 4.53 -16.46 20.40
C TRP A 140 3.90 -16.48 19.00
N THR A 141 3.32 -15.39 18.57
CA THR A 141 2.62 -15.30 17.28
C THR A 141 3.52 -14.87 16.13
N MET A 142 4.44 -13.96 16.37
CA MET A 142 5.29 -13.34 15.34
C MET A 142 6.78 -13.65 15.51
N GLY A 143 7.18 -14.26 16.61
CA GLY A 143 8.57 -14.63 16.88
C GLY A 143 9.45 -13.52 17.47
N PHE A 144 8.92 -12.34 17.75
CA PHE A 144 9.63 -11.23 18.36
C PHE A 144 8.76 -10.48 19.38
N ASN A 145 9.41 -9.77 20.31
CA ASN A 145 8.71 -8.96 21.29
C ASN A 145 8.24 -7.65 20.66
N ALA A 146 6.96 -7.33 20.80
CA ALA A 146 6.46 -6.00 20.49
C ALA A 146 6.62 -5.05 21.66
N THR A 147 6.84 -3.77 21.36
CA THR A 147 6.78 -2.68 22.33
C THR A 147 5.59 -1.79 22.04
N MET A 148 5.08 -1.08 23.06
CA MET A 148 3.97 -0.13 22.85
C MET A 148 4.29 0.92 21.80
N GLU A 149 5.50 1.48 21.83
CA GLU A 149 5.95 2.45 20.82
C GLU A 149 6.13 1.79 19.44
N GLY A 150 6.72 0.60 19.41
CA GLY A 150 7.01 -0.12 18.18
C GLY A 150 5.76 -0.47 17.39
N ILE A 151 4.68 -0.92 18.03
CA ILE A 151 3.44 -1.27 17.32
C ILE A 151 2.83 -0.07 16.59
N HIS A 152 2.84 1.11 17.22
CA HIS A 152 2.32 2.33 16.59
C HIS A 152 3.19 2.77 15.42
N ARG A 153 4.52 2.69 15.52
CA ARG A 153 5.44 2.99 14.42
C ARG A 153 5.26 2.03 13.24
N TRP A 154 5.15 0.73 13.50
CA TRP A 154 4.93 -0.26 12.45
C TRP A 154 3.61 -0.05 11.74
N ALA A 155 2.53 0.15 12.49
CA ALA A 155 1.22 0.44 11.92
C ALA A 155 1.26 1.70 11.04
N TRP A 156 1.94 2.75 11.48
CA TRP A 156 2.10 3.97 10.70
C TRP A 156 2.88 3.74 9.41
N TRP A 157 4.01 3.05 9.47
CA TRP A 157 4.81 2.73 8.29
C TRP A 157 4.06 1.90 7.27
N PHE A 158 3.36 0.85 7.71
CA PHE A 158 2.55 0.03 6.81
C PHE A 158 1.43 0.85 6.16
N ALA A 159 0.75 1.70 6.93
CA ALA A 159 -0.31 2.56 6.42
C ALA A 159 0.20 3.57 5.39
N VAL A 160 1.35 4.19 5.63
CA VAL A 160 1.94 5.20 4.74
C VAL A 160 2.55 4.56 3.48
N LEU A 161 3.22 3.44 3.62
CA LEU A 161 3.86 2.76 2.49
C LEU A 161 2.84 2.16 1.51
N THR A 162 1.62 1.89 1.95
CA THR A 162 0.56 1.40 1.06
C THR A 162 0.29 2.37 -0.11
N PRO A 163 -0.10 3.63 0.11
CA PRO A 163 -0.32 4.56 -0.99
C PRO A 163 0.97 4.99 -1.69
N ILE A 164 2.11 5.04 -1.00
CA ILE A 164 3.38 5.40 -1.61
C ILE A 164 3.77 4.35 -2.66
N THR A 165 3.79 3.09 -2.30
CA THR A 165 4.16 2.01 -3.22
C THR A 165 3.11 1.80 -4.30
N GLY A 166 1.83 1.90 -3.96
CA GLY A 166 0.73 1.82 -4.93
C GLY A 166 0.80 2.94 -5.97
N GLY A 167 1.07 4.16 -5.53
CA GLY A 167 1.25 5.30 -6.42
C GLY A 167 2.46 5.15 -7.34
N ILE A 168 3.59 4.71 -6.83
CA ILE A 168 4.78 4.43 -7.65
C ILE A 168 4.46 3.35 -8.69
N GLY A 169 3.84 2.26 -8.29
CA GLY A 169 3.50 1.15 -9.19
C GLY A 169 2.57 1.55 -10.32
N ILE A 170 1.57 2.36 -10.04
CA ILE A 170 0.66 2.88 -11.07
C ILE A 170 1.36 3.92 -11.95
N LEU A 171 2.17 4.80 -11.37
CA LEU A 171 2.88 5.82 -12.14
C LEU A 171 3.87 5.23 -13.14
N LEU A 172 4.55 4.14 -12.79
CA LEU A 172 5.47 3.44 -13.67
C LEU A 172 4.75 2.66 -14.80
N THR A 173 3.51 2.29 -14.59
CA THR A 173 2.74 1.47 -15.53
C THR A 173 2.31 2.29 -16.75
N GLY A 174 2.81 1.91 -17.92
CA GLY A 174 2.58 2.61 -19.18
C GLY A 174 3.45 3.84 -19.40
N THR A 175 4.21 4.28 -18.41
CA THR A 175 5.16 5.41 -18.56
C THR A 175 6.61 4.93 -18.69
N VAL A 176 6.96 3.88 -17.97
CA VAL A 176 8.31 3.27 -17.96
C VAL A 176 8.23 1.79 -18.30
N VAL A 177 7.22 1.09 -17.80
CA VAL A 177 7.00 -0.34 -18.04
C VAL A 177 5.69 -0.54 -18.78
N ASP A 178 5.77 -1.01 -20.01
CA ASP A 178 4.59 -1.22 -20.86
C ASP A 178 3.90 -2.56 -20.61
N ASN A 179 4.62 -3.54 -20.09
CA ASN A 179 4.09 -4.87 -19.81
C ASN A 179 4.82 -5.51 -18.64
N TRP A 180 4.15 -5.67 -17.53
CA TRP A 180 4.74 -6.21 -16.30
C TRP A 180 5.10 -7.69 -16.40
N PHE A 181 4.36 -8.48 -17.16
CA PHE A 181 4.69 -9.88 -17.36
C PHE A 181 6.03 -10.04 -18.11
N ILE A 182 6.21 -9.31 -19.20
CA ILE A 182 7.46 -9.32 -19.98
C ILE A 182 8.60 -8.79 -19.10
N TRP A 183 8.38 -7.69 -18.40
CA TRP A 183 9.37 -7.13 -17.47
C TRP A 183 9.80 -8.15 -16.40
N ALA A 184 8.86 -8.90 -15.83
CA ALA A 184 9.16 -9.93 -14.85
C ALA A 184 9.95 -11.09 -15.45
N GLN A 185 9.63 -11.51 -16.67
CA GLN A 185 10.40 -12.52 -17.37
C GLN A 185 11.85 -12.11 -17.57
N GLU A 186 12.08 -10.89 -17.98
CA GLU A 186 13.43 -10.36 -18.22
C GLU A 186 14.26 -10.20 -16.95
N HIS A 187 13.65 -9.78 -15.86
CA HIS A 187 14.35 -9.35 -14.64
C HIS A 187 14.39 -10.41 -13.54
N TYR A 188 13.38 -11.25 -13.45
CA TYR A 188 13.30 -12.28 -12.40
C TYR A 188 13.55 -13.69 -12.91
N PHE A 189 12.99 -14.01 -14.08
CA PHE A 189 13.03 -15.39 -14.56
C PHE A 189 14.23 -15.66 -15.47
N ALA A 190 14.63 -14.73 -16.34
CA ALA A 190 15.79 -14.91 -17.20
C ALA A 190 17.09 -15.21 -16.43
N PRO A 191 17.39 -14.55 -15.30
CA PRO A 191 18.56 -14.90 -14.51
C PRO A 191 18.52 -16.30 -13.87
N MET A 192 17.33 -16.88 -13.70
CA MET A 192 17.16 -18.25 -13.21
C MET A 192 17.38 -19.31 -14.29
N TYR A 193 17.32 -18.90 -15.56
CA TYR A 193 17.46 -19.78 -16.72
C TYR A 193 18.75 -19.47 -17.50
N ASP A 194 19.87 -19.30 -16.83
CA ASP A 194 21.17 -18.99 -17.44
C ASP A 194 21.79 -20.14 -18.26
N GLY A 195 20.97 -20.96 -18.90
CA GLY A 195 21.41 -21.94 -19.89
C GLY A 195 22.07 -23.21 -19.34
N SER A 196 22.21 -23.36 -18.04
CA SER A 196 22.79 -24.60 -17.46
C SER A 196 21.79 -25.76 -17.37
N TYR A 197 20.50 -25.47 -17.52
CA TYR A 197 19.44 -26.47 -17.64
C TYR A 197 18.78 -26.27 -19.00
N GLY A 198 19.08 -27.15 -19.95
CA GLY A 198 18.56 -27.13 -21.31
C GLY A 198 17.04 -27.17 -21.37
N TYR A 199 16.42 -26.05 -21.23
CA TYR A 199 15.03 -25.81 -21.60
C TYR A 199 15.01 -25.34 -23.05
N GLU A 200 14.47 -26.15 -23.92
CA GLU A 200 14.03 -25.71 -25.23
C GLU A 200 13.11 -24.50 -25.06
N SER A 201 13.44 -23.45 -25.78
CA SER A 201 12.67 -22.22 -25.80
C SER A 201 11.18 -22.55 -25.97
N TYR A 202 10.35 -22.28 -25.01
CA TYR A 202 8.92 -22.21 -25.22
C TYR A 202 8.71 -21.15 -26.29
N GLY A 203 8.25 -21.64 -27.45
CA GLY A 203 8.04 -20.82 -28.63
C GLY A 203 7.34 -19.53 -28.30
N SER A 204 7.77 -18.47 -28.98
CA SER A 204 7.27 -17.13 -28.85
C SER A 204 5.74 -17.13 -28.73
N TYR A 205 5.22 -16.24 -27.89
CA TYR A 205 3.78 -16.00 -27.68
C TYR A 205 2.99 -15.90 -29.03
N GLU A 206 3.67 -15.58 -30.12
CA GLU A 206 3.14 -15.60 -31.49
C GLU A 206 2.73 -16.99 -31.99
N ALA A 207 3.36 -18.06 -31.48
CA ALA A 207 2.98 -19.42 -31.86
C ALA A 207 1.66 -19.86 -31.22
N PHE A 208 1.24 -19.21 -30.12
CA PHE A 208 0.00 -19.56 -29.45
C PHE A 208 -1.24 -18.90 -30.08
N ILE A 209 -1.07 -17.71 -30.73
CA ILE A 209 -2.15 -16.99 -31.42
C ILE A 209 -2.39 -17.51 -32.85
N GLY A 210 -1.44 -18.23 -33.43
CA GLY A 210 -1.51 -18.73 -34.82
C GLY A 210 -2.28 -20.02 -35.04
N GLN A 211 -2.90 -20.62 -34.02
CA GLN A 211 -3.61 -21.91 -34.13
C GLN A 211 -5.14 -21.81 -34.11
N GLU A 212 -5.72 -20.61 -34.12
CA GLU A 212 -7.16 -20.41 -34.28
C GLU A 212 -7.48 -19.72 -35.63
N ASN A 213 -7.20 -20.43 -36.75
CA ASN A 213 -7.81 -20.18 -38.03
C ASN A 213 -8.10 -21.51 -38.75
#